data_a48a54e64fb6a96d4bb7a20a10fdbb56
#
_entry.id   a48a54e64fb6a96d4bb7a20a10fdbb56
#
_cell.length_a   1.000
_cell.length_b   1.000
_cell.length_c   1.000
_cell.angle_alpha   90.00
_cell.angle_beta   90.00
_cell.angle_gamma   90.00
#
_symmetry.space_group_name_H-M   'P 1'
#
loop_
_entity.id
_entity.type
_entity.pdbx_description
1 polymer ?
#
loop_
_entity_poly.entity_id
_entity_poly.type
_entity_poly.pdbx_seq_one_letter_code
_entity_poly.pdbx_strand_id
1 'polypeptide(L)'
;MICPWALKDEFLKAYHDEEWCRPHHDDTYLFEMLVLEGAQAGLSWSTILKRREGYRKTFFHFDISRCAGMTDEEMEEIGRTAPIIRNRRKINSVRKNARAVLAIQKEWGSFSRYLWHFTENKIIIHHLQDNDDLPASSPLSEKISADLKKRGCTFAGPVIIYSFLQAAGIIDDHLESCPFRSTNRF
;
A
#
# COMPACT_ATOMS: atom_id res chain seq x y z
N MET A 1 19.25 2.23 15.96
CA MET A 1 18.30 3.35 16.27
C MET A 1 17.04 3.08 15.46
N ILE A 2 15.83 3.26 16.02
CA ILE A 2 14.55 3.13 15.26
C ILE A 2 14.44 4.29 14.28
N CYS A 3 13.84 4.06 13.10
CA CYS A 3 13.62 5.10 12.10
C CYS A 3 12.85 6.30 12.72
N PRO A 4 13.34 7.53 12.65
CA PRO A 4 12.77 8.68 13.37
C PRO A 4 11.32 8.98 13.04
N TRP A 5 10.88 8.72 11.80
CA TRP A 5 9.50 8.94 11.40
C TRP A 5 8.49 8.08 12.18
N ALA A 6 8.91 6.87 12.59
CA ALA A 6 8.07 5.93 13.35
C ALA A 6 7.80 6.41 14.78
N LEU A 7 8.64 7.28 15.32
CA LEU A 7 8.53 7.76 16.71
C LEU A 7 7.55 8.93 16.87
N LYS A 8 6.92 9.40 15.80
CA LYS A 8 6.01 10.56 15.84
C LYS A 8 4.68 10.27 16.51
N ASP A 9 4.16 9.04 16.42
CA ASP A 9 3.00 8.58 17.15
C ASP A 9 2.94 7.05 17.25
N GLU A 10 2.04 6.52 18.09
CA GLU A 10 1.88 5.09 18.36
C GLU A 10 1.46 4.27 17.13
N PHE A 11 0.63 4.83 16.25
CA PHE A 11 0.16 4.15 15.04
C PHE A 11 1.30 3.96 14.03
N LEU A 12 2.13 5.00 13.86
CA LEU A 12 3.32 4.92 13.02
C LEU A 12 4.32 3.92 13.59
N LYS A 13 4.50 3.93 14.92
CA LYS A 13 5.41 2.99 15.58
C LYS A 13 4.96 1.55 15.42
N ALA A 14 3.69 1.25 15.66
CA ALA A 14 3.15 -0.10 15.49
C ALA A 14 3.30 -0.58 14.03
N TYR A 15 2.92 0.26 13.06
CA TYR A 15 3.06 -0.06 11.65
C TYR A 15 4.52 -0.34 11.25
N HIS A 16 5.47 0.51 11.71
CA HIS A 16 6.90 0.33 11.45
C HIS A 16 7.43 -0.98 12.03
N ASP A 17 7.09 -1.27 13.28
CA ASP A 17 7.65 -2.41 14.00
C ASP A 17 7.05 -3.75 13.53
N GLU A 18 5.80 -3.76 13.09
CA GLU A 18 5.05 -4.98 12.82
C GLU A 18 4.82 -5.28 11.34
N GLU A 19 4.75 -4.25 10.47
CA GLU A 19 4.31 -4.42 9.08
C GLU A 19 5.29 -3.88 8.04
N TRP A 20 5.80 -2.65 8.23
CA TRP A 20 6.59 -1.94 7.23
C TRP A 20 7.85 -2.70 6.83
N CYS A 21 8.10 -2.79 5.53
CA CYS A 21 9.23 -3.51 4.94
C CYS A 21 9.31 -5.00 5.34
N ARG A 22 8.17 -5.60 5.73
CA ARG A 22 8.07 -7.06 5.91
C ARG A 22 7.46 -7.69 4.65
N PRO A 23 8.01 -8.80 4.14
CA PRO A 23 7.44 -9.49 2.98
C PRO A 23 6.01 -9.95 3.23
N HIS A 24 5.10 -9.52 2.38
CA HIS A 24 3.70 -9.92 2.40
C HIS A 24 3.32 -10.58 1.08
N HIS A 25 2.58 -11.69 1.17
CA HIS A 25 2.12 -12.48 0.02
C HIS A 25 0.61 -12.69 0.01
N ASP A 26 -0.12 -12.18 1.00
CA ASP A 26 -1.57 -12.21 1.04
C ASP A 26 -2.16 -11.13 0.14
N ASP A 27 -2.98 -11.53 -0.83
CA ASP A 27 -3.55 -10.61 -1.82
C ASP A 27 -4.51 -9.59 -1.19
N THR A 28 -5.21 -9.95 -0.11
CA THR A 28 -6.11 -9.06 0.62
C THR A 28 -5.32 -7.95 1.31
N TYR A 29 -4.23 -8.30 1.99
CA TYR A 29 -3.33 -7.33 2.60
C TYR A 29 -2.69 -6.41 1.55
N LEU A 30 -2.20 -6.98 0.45
CA LEU A 30 -1.60 -6.19 -0.62
C LEU A 30 -2.61 -5.23 -1.26
N PHE A 31 -3.86 -5.66 -1.43
CA PHE A 31 -4.93 -4.79 -1.91
C PHE A 31 -5.30 -3.70 -0.88
N GLU A 32 -5.37 -4.05 0.41
CA GLU A 32 -5.54 -3.08 1.50
C GLU A 32 -4.48 -1.99 1.41
N MET A 33 -3.19 -2.35 1.33
CA MET A 33 -2.10 -1.38 1.26
C MET A 33 -2.17 -0.52 0.00
N LEU A 34 -2.45 -1.09 -1.15
CA LEU A 34 -2.63 -0.33 -2.39
C LEU A 34 -3.74 0.75 -2.26
N VAL A 35 -4.85 0.41 -1.60
CA VAL A 35 -5.95 1.35 -1.35
C VAL A 35 -5.55 2.42 -0.34
N LEU A 36 -4.92 2.04 0.76
CA LEU A 36 -4.54 2.97 1.84
C LEU A 36 -3.46 3.96 1.40
N GLU A 37 -2.45 3.51 0.65
CA GLU A 37 -1.42 4.37 0.07
C GLU A 37 -2.02 5.33 -0.96
N GLY A 38 -2.95 4.87 -1.78
CA GLY A 38 -3.72 5.74 -2.66
C GLY A 38 -4.57 6.77 -1.90
N ALA A 39 -5.14 6.38 -0.76
CA ALA A 39 -5.91 7.26 0.10
C ALA A 39 -5.04 8.30 0.81
N GLN A 40 -3.76 8.02 1.04
CA GLN A 40 -2.82 8.94 1.67
C GLN A 40 -2.51 10.17 0.80
N ALA A 41 -2.67 10.12 -0.52
CA ALA A 41 -2.31 11.24 -1.40
C ALA A 41 -2.75 12.60 -0.84
N GLY A 42 -1.78 13.48 -0.53
CA GLY A 42 -1.99 14.80 0.09
C GLY A 42 -2.28 14.79 1.60
N LEU A 43 -2.08 13.66 2.29
CA LEU A 43 -2.30 13.49 3.73
C LEU A 43 -1.09 12.82 4.39
N SER A 44 -1.07 12.80 5.73
CA SER A 44 -0.06 12.03 6.48
C SER A 44 -0.44 10.55 6.59
N TRP A 45 0.56 9.67 6.65
CA TRP A 45 0.33 8.23 6.86
C TRP A 45 -0.38 7.96 8.21
N SER A 46 0.00 8.67 9.27
CA SER A 46 -0.69 8.62 10.56
C SER A 46 -2.20 8.90 10.43
N THR A 47 -2.60 9.83 9.57
CA THR A 47 -4.03 10.13 9.32
C THR A 47 -4.77 8.92 8.73
N ILE A 48 -4.11 8.16 7.87
CA ILE A 48 -4.67 6.96 7.25
C ILE A 48 -4.72 5.80 8.26
N LEU A 49 -3.63 5.54 8.97
CA LEU A 49 -3.56 4.48 9.98
C LEU A 49 -4.63 4.63 11.07
N LYS A 50 -4.87 5.85 11.56
CA LYS A 50 -5.95 6.14 12.52
C LYS A 50 -7.36 5.84 11.98
N ARG A 51 -7.53 5.75 10.67
CA ARG A 51 -8.82 5.43 10.01
C ARG A 51 -8.85 4.03 9.39
N ARG A 52 -7.79 3.26 9.54
CA ARG A 52 -7.62 1.95 8.89
C ARG A 52 -8.78 1.01 9.19
N GLU A 53 -9.23 0.93 10.43
CA GLU A 53 -10.40 0.13 10.82
C GLU A 53 -11.70 0.64 10.18
N GLY A 54 -11.84 1.95 10.01
CA GLY A 54 -12.93 2.54 9.25
C GLY A 54 -12.91 2.08 7.78
N TYR A 55 -11.73 2.08 7.16
CA TYR A 55 -11.55 1.56 5.80
C TYR A 55 -11.86 0.06 5.71
N ARG A 56 -11.36 -0.77 6.64
CA ARG A 56 -11.65 -2.21 6.68
C ARG A 56 -13.14 -2.49 6.75
N LYS A 57 -13.85 -1.86 7.66
CA LYS A 57 -15.31 -2.00 7.81
C LYS A 57 -16.07 -1.52 6.57
N THR A 58 -15.66 -0.38 6.00
CA THR A 58 -16.32 0.22 4.84
C THR A 58 -16.15 -0.61 3.58
N PHE A 59 -14.98 -1.20 3.38
CA PHE A 59 -14.63 -1.95 2.17
C PHE A 59 -14.55 -3.47 2.41
N PHE A 60 -15.45 -4.01 3.26
CA PHE A 60 -15.66 -5.46 3.44
C PHE A 60 -14.36 -6.20 3.79
N HIS A 61 -13.54 -5.63 4.67
CA HIS A 61 -12.19 -6.13 5.01
C HIS A 61 -11.30 -6.34 3.77
N PHE A 62 -11.49 -5.48 2.77
CA PHE A 62 -10.78 -5.51 1.49
C PHE A 62 -10.97 -6.81 0.70
N ASP A 63 -12.13 -7.47 0.85
CA ASP A 63 -12.53 -8.52 -0.09
C ASP A 63 -12.56 -7.94 -1.50
N ILE A 64 -11.61 -8.41 -2.33
CA ILE A 64 -11.36 -7.85 -3.66
C ILE A 64 -12.59 -8.02 -4.57
N SER A 65 -13.23 -9.19 -4.51
CA SER A 65 -14.41 -9.49 -5.32
C SER A 65 -15.60 -8.61 -4.94
N ARG A 66 -15.83 -8.45 -3.63
CA ARG A 66 -16.90 -7.59 -3.12
C ARG A 66 -16.64 -6.12 -3.44
N CYS A 67 -15.41 -5.64 -3.29
CA CYS A 67 -15.03 -4.28 -3.67
C CYS A 67 -15.20 -4.02 -5.17
N ALA A 68 -14.85 -4.98 -6.02
CA ALA A 68 -15.00 -4.87 -7.48
C ALA A 68 -16.47 -4.79 -7.93
N GLY A 69 -17.38 -5.43 -7.19
CA GLY A 69 -18.81 -5.48 -7.45
C GLY A 69 -19.64 -4.37 -6.81
N MET A 70 -19.04 -3.43 -6.08
CA MET A 70 -19.77 -2.33 -5.43
C MET A 70 -20.61 -1.53 -6.43
N THR A 71 -21.84 -1.17 -6.03
CA THR A 71 -22.75 -0.35 -6.83
C THR A 71 -22.44 1.14 -6.70
N ASP A 72 -23.04 1.96 -7.57
CA ASP A 72 -22.89 3.42 -7.48
C ASP A 72 -23.58 3.98 -6.23
N GLU A 73 -24.71 3.39 -5.84
CA GLU A 73 -25.45 3.74 -4.62
C GLU A 73 -24.62 3.45 -3.37
N GLU A 74 -23.97 2.29 -3.28
CA GLU A 74 -23.06 1.95 -2.17
C GLU A 74 -21.90 2.96 -2.09
N MET A 75 -21.32 3.33 -3.24
CA MET A 75 -20.21 4.29 -3.30
C MET A 75 -20.65 5.69 -2.85
N GLU A 76 -21.85 6.12 -3.22
CA GLU A 76 -22.42 7.40 -2.78
C GLU A 76 -22.71 7.41 -1.28
N GLU A 77 -23.25 6.31 -0.75
CA GLU A 77 -23.51 6.17 0.68
C GLU A 77 -22.22 6.22 1.48
N ILE A 78 -21.17 5.53 1.05
CA ILE A 78 -19.83 5.59 1.64
C ILE A 78 -19.33 7.04 1.65
N GLY A 79 -19.49 7.77 0.58
CA GLY A 79 -19.09 9.18 0.47
C GLY A 79 -19.81 10.10 1.47
N ARG A 80 -21.01 9.74 1.91
CA ARG A 80 -21.81 10.51 2.87
C ARG A 80 -21.52 10.16 4.32
N THR A 81 -21.39 8.88 4.64
CA THR A 81 -21.50 8.39 6.03
C THR A 81 -20.23 7.71 6.57
N ALA A 82 -19.37 7.15 5.71
CA ALA A 82 -18.28 6.31 6.18
C ALA A 82 -17.20 7.07 6.99
N PRO A 83 -16.63 6.43 8.03
CA PRO A 83 -15.59 7.04 8.88
C PRO A 83 -14.19 6.97 8.26
N ILE A 84 -14.08 7.38 6.99
CA ILE A 84 -12.88 7.39 6.17
C ILE A 84 -12.60 8.77 5.60
N ILE A 85 -11.54 8.94 4.81
CA ILE A 85 -11.34 10.15 4.01
C ILE A 85 -12.41 10.19 2.91
N ARG A 86 -13.42 11.02 3.08
CA ARG A 86 -14.58 11.13 2.18
C ARG A 86 -14.27 11.95 0.93
N ASN A 87 -13.35 11.44 0.11
CA ASN A 87 -13.03 11.98 -1.20
C ASN A 87 -13.59 11.06 -2.28
N ARG A 88 -14.56 11.54 -3.06
CA ARG A 88 -15.27 10.75 -4.08
C ARG A 88 -14.33 10.06 -5.06
N ARG A 89 -13.24 10.71 -5.48
CA ARG A 89 -12.28 10.13 -6.43
C ARG A 89 -11.50 8.98 -5.78
N LYS A 90 -11.09 9.13 -4.51
CA LYS A 90 -10.40 8.08 -3.75
C LYS A 90 -11.32 6.88 -3.46
N ILE A 91 -12.59 7.14 -3.11
CA ILE A 91 -13.59 6.10 -2.91
C ILE A 91 -13.79 5.30 -4.21
N ASN A 92 -14.02 5.99 -5.34
CA ASN A 92 -14.19 5.35 -6.64
C ASN A 92 -12.95 4.56 -7.09
N SER A 93 -11.76 4.94 -6.65
CA SER A 93 -10.53 4.20 -6.98
C SER A 93 -10.53 2.79 -6.39
N VAL A 94 -11.15 2.57 -5.24
CA VAL A 94 -11.20 1.24 -4.59
C VAL A 94 -11.83 0.21 -5.53
N ARG A 95 -13.01 0.50 -6.07
CA ARG A 95 -13.71 -0.38 -7.02
C ARG A 95 -12.92 -0.59 -8.31
N LYS A 96 -12.32 0.48 -8.86
CA LYS A 96 -11.49 0.38 -10.07
C LYS A 96 -10.25 -0.49 -9.85
N ASN A 97 -9.55 -0.24 -8.76
CA ASN A 97 -8.35 -0.98 -8.40
C ASN A 97 -8.68 -2.45 -8.09
N ALA A 98 -9.81 -2.74 -7.42
CA ALA A 98 -10.27 -4.10 -7.18
C ALA A 98 -10.50 -4.87 -8.49
N ARG A 99 -11.15 -4.23 -9.49
CA ARG A 99 -11.35 -4.84 -10.82
C ARG A 99 -10.04 -5.12 -11.55
N ALA A 100 -9.08 -4.20 -11.45
CA ALA A 100 -7.76 -4.40 -12.03
C ALA A 100 -7.02 -5.55 -11.33
N VAL A 101 -7.10 -5.64 -10.00
CA VAL A 101 -6.47 -6.72 -9.23
C VAL A 101 -7.10 -8.08 -9.55
N LEU A 102 -8.43 -8.17 -9.71
CA LEU A 102 -9.08 -9.41 -10.16
C LEU A 102 -8.59 -9.85 -11.55
N ALA A 103 -8.40 -8.91 -12.48
CA ALA A 103 -7.84 -9.23 -13.79
C ALA A 103 -6.40 -9.72 -13.70
N ILE A 104 -5.59 -9.11 -12.83
CA ILE A 104 -4.22 -9.55 -12.52
C ILE A 104 -4.22 -10.96 -11.92
N GLN A 105 -5.09 -11.24 -10.94
CA GLN A 105 -5.20 -12.57 -10.32
C GLN A 105 -5.55 -13.65 -11.36
N LYS A 106 -6.44 -13.31 -12.31
CA LYS A 106 -6.79 -14.24 -13.40
C LYS A 106 -5.61 -14.51 -14.34
N GLU A 107 -4.77 -13.52 -14.61
CA GLU A 107 -3.63 -13.63 -15.52
C GLU A 107 -2.41 -14.30 -14.84
N TRP A 108 -2.13 -13.93 -13.59
CA TRP A 108 -0.90 -14.29 -12.87
C TRP A 108 -1.09 -15.37 -11.80
N GLY A 109 -2.34 -15.73 -11.50
CA GLY A 109 -2.71 -16.64 -10.41
C GLY A 109 -2.87 -15.94 -9.04
N SER A 110 -2.15 -14.83 -8.78
CA SER A 110 -2.35 -13.97 -7.60
C SER A 110 -1.79 -12.57 -7.85
N PHE A 111 -2.25 -11.59 -7.07
CA PHE A 111 -1.69 -10.24 -7.07
C PHE A 111 -0.27 -10.24 -6.49
N SER A 112 0.00 -11.06 -5.50
CA SER A 112 1.33 -11.27 -4.95
C SER A 112 2.31 -11.75 -6.03
N ARG A 113 1.98 -12.79 -6.78
CA ARG A 113 2.86 -13.29 -7.87
C ARG A 113 3.16 -12.20 -8.90
N TYR A 114 2.17 -11.42 -9.28
CA TYR A 114 2.35 -10.29 -10.18
C TYR A 114 3.33 -9.25 -9.61
N LEU A 115 3.21 -8.87 -8.33
CA LEU A 115 4.09 -7.87 -7.75
C LEU A 115 5.52 -8.38 -7.58
N TRP A 116 5.67 -9.56 -7.01
CA TRP A 116 6.97 -10.13 -6.69
C TRP A 116 7.80 -10.55 -7.91
N HIS A 117 7.16 -10.79 -9.08
CA HIS A 117 7.91 -11.13 -10.30
C HIS A 117 8.82 -9.98 -10.76
N PHE A 118 8.50 -8.73 -10.47
CA PHE A 118 9.31 -7.57 -10.88
C PHE A 118 10.70 -7.55 -10.22
N THR A 119 10.86 -8.26 -9.13
CA THR A 119 12.13 -8.38 -8.39
C THR A 119 12.65 -9.83 -8.35
N GLU A 120 12.11 -10.72 -9.18
CA GLU A 120 12.47 -12.15 -9.16
C GLU A 120 12.31 -12.78 -7.75
N ASN A 121 11.28 -12.37 -7.03
CA ASN A 121 10.99 -12.74 -5.63
C ASN A 121 12.09 -12.37 -4.63
N LYS A 122 12.89 -11.34 -4.93
CA LYS A 122 13.93 -10.84 -4.02
C LYS A 122 13.51 -9.52 -3.38
N ILE A 123 13.93 -9.32 -2.14
CA ILE A 123 13.79 -8.04 -1.45
C ILE A 123 14.91 -7.11 -1.92
N ILE A 124 14.57 -5.87 -2.25
CA ILE A 124 15.53 -4.81 -2.51
C ILE A 124 15.83 -4.13 -1.18
N ILE A 125 17.06 -4.22 -0.71
CA ILE A 125 17.49 -3.64 0.56
C ILE A 125 18.39 -2.43 0.26
N HIS A 126 17.93 -1.25 0.67
CA HIS A 126 18.74 -0.04 0.55
C HIS A 126 19.59 0.18 1.79
N HIS A 127 20.69 0.91 1.62
CA HIS A 127 21.66 1.23 2.69
C HIS A 127 21.51 2.70 3.08
N LEU A 128 20.45 3.00 3.86
CA LEU A 128 20.10 4.35 4.26
C LEU A 128 20.72 4.69 5.62
N GLN A 129 21.40 5.83 5.68
CA GLN A 129 21.98 6.38 6.91
C GLN A 129 21.02 7.35 7.60
N ASP A 130 20.23 8.08 6.82
CA ASP A 130 19.24 9.06 7.29
C ASP A 130 17.91 8.92 6.55
N ASN A 131 16.83 9.45 7.13
CA ASN A 131 15.52 9.50 6.48
C ASN A 131 15.50 10.41 5.25
N ASP A 132 16.36 11.42 5.20
CA ASP A 132 16.46 12.33 4.07
C ASP A 132 17.04 11.63 2.81
N ASP A 133 17.64 10.46 2.98
CA ASP A 133 18.11 9.61 1.88
C ASP A 133 16.98 8.84 1.18
N LEU A 134 15.76 8.83 1.76
CA LEU A 134 14.61 8.12 1.18
C LEU A 134 14.16 8.77 -0.13
N PRO A 135 14.23 8.05 -1.27
CA PRO A 135 13.76 8.59 -2.52
C PRO A 135 12.23 8.65 -2.56
N ALA A 136 11.69 9.62 -3.29
CA ALA A 136 10.25 9.72 -3.49
C ALA A 136 9.70 8.64 -4.45
N SER A 137 10.52 8.15 -5.38
CA SER A 137 10.19 7.08 -6.35
C SER A 137 11.47 6.38 -6.81
N SER A 138 11.32 5.29 -7.53
CA SER A 138 12.42 4.53 -8.13
C SER A 138 12.03 4.05 -9.53
N PRO A 139 13.00 3.63 -10.38
CA PRO A 139 12.70 3.02 -11.67
C PRO A 139 11.74 1.84 -11.57
N LEU A 140 11.83 1.06 -10.49
CA LEU A 140 10.91 -0.04 -10.21
C LEU A 140 9.48 0.47 -9.95
N SER A 141 9.32 1.46 -9.07
CA SER A 141 7.99 2.02 -8.78
C SER A 141 7.38 2.71 -10.00
N GLU A 142 8.18 3.35 -10.84
CA GLU A 142 7.74 3.94 -12.10
C GLU A 142 7.23 2.88 -13.08
N LYS A 143 7.96 1.77 -13.24
CA LYS A 143 7.59 0.64 -14.09
C LYS A 143 6.27 0.02 -13.62
N ILE A 144 6.14 -0.30 -12.33
CA ILE A 144 4.94 -0.92 -11.76
C ILE A 144 3.75 0.06 -11.82
N SER A 145 3.98 1.35 -11.54
CA SER A 145 2.96 2.40 -11.67
C SER A 145 2.40 2.48 -13.09
N ALA A 146 3.28 2.45 -14.10
CA ALA A 146 2.87 2.50 -15.50
C ALA A 146 2.02 1.28 -15.89
N ASP A 147 2.41 0.08 -15.47
CA ASP A 147 1.65 -1.15 -15.76
C ASP A 147 0.31 -1.17 -15.02
N LEU A 148 0.27 -0.85 -13.74
CA LEU A 148 -0.98 -0.77 -12.97
C LEU A 148 -1.95 0.26 -13.55
N LYS A 149 -1.48 1.42 -13.97
CA LYS A 149 -2.31 2.44 -14.65
C LYS A 149 -2.86 1.94 -15.97
N LYS A 150 -2.04 1.26 -16.77
CA LYS A 150 -2.48 0.64 -18.03
C LYS A 150 -3.57 -0.42 -17.79
N ARG A 151 -3.54 -1.11 -16.65
CA ARG A 151 -4.57 -2.07 -16.22
C ARG A 151 -5.81 -1.41 -15.62
N GLY A 152 -5.85 -0.08 -15.52
CA GLY A 152 -6.99 0.71 -15.04
C GLY A 152 -6.93 1.14 -13.58
N CYS A 153 -5.82 0.90 -12.87
CA CYS A 153 -5.64 1.42 -11.52
C CYS A 153 -5.55 2.95 -11.51
N THR A 154 -6.11 3.54 -10.48
CA THR A 154 -6.04 4.97 -10.20
C THR A 154 -5.45 5.20 -8.82
N PHE A 155 -4.92 6.39 -8.53
CA PHE A 155 -4.12 6.65 -7.33
C PHE A 155 -2.96 5.66 -7.17
N ALA A 156 -2.31 5.33 -8.29
CA ALA A 156 -1.17 4.42 -8.40
C ALA A 156 0.01 5.14 -9.08
N GLY A 157 0.29 6.39 -8.68
CA GLY A 157 1.46 7.15 -9.15
C GLY A 157 2.77 6.58 -8.63
N PRO A 158 3.94 6.90 -9.24
CA PRO A 158 5.23 6.32 -8.86
C PRO A 158 5.57 6.50 -7.38
N VAL A 159 5.25 7.66 -6.79
CA VAL A 159 5.47 7.93 -5.36
C VAL A 159 4.59 7.03 -4.48
N ILE A 160 3.31 6.89 -4.83
CA ILE A 160 2.37 6.02 -4.11
C ILE A 160 2.82 4.57 -4.23
N ILE A 161 3.23 4.14 -5.42
CA ILE A 161 3.70 2.77 -5.64
C ILE A 161 5.01 2.51 -4.91
N TYR A 162 5.90 3.50 -4.77
CA TYR A 162 7.12 3.34 -3.99
C TYR A 162 6.78 3.01 -2.52
N SER A 163 5.91 3.80 -1.87
CA SER A 163 5.44 3.53 -0.51
C SER A 163 4.71 2.19 -0.41
N PHE A 164 3.91 1.85 -1.42
CA PHE A 164 3.25 0.54 -1.48
C PHE A 164 4.24 -0.62 -1.56
N LEU A 165 5.36 -0.50 -2.28
CA LEU A 165 6.40 -1.52 -2.33
C LEU A 165 7.12 -1.70 -1.00
N GLN A 166 7.29 -0.61 -0.23
CA GLN A 166 7.76 -0.69 1.16
C GLN A 166 6.73 -1.41 2.05
N ALA A 167 5.43 -1.07 1.93
CA ALA A 167 4.35 -1.73 2.67
C ALA A 167 4.24 -3.23 2.33
N ALA A 168 4.48 -3.61 1.07
CA ALA A 168 4.52 -5.00 0.61
C ALA A 168 5.79 -5.76 1.03
N GLY A 169 6.81 -5.06 1.53
CA GLY A 169 8.11 -5.62 1.90
C GLY A 169 8.96 -6.04 0.70
N ILE A 170 8.65 -5.54 -0.49
CA ILE A 170 9.47 -5.71 -1.70
C ILE A 170 10.71 -4.80 -1.63
N ILE A 171 10.58 -3.65 -0.99
CA ILE A 171 11.68 -2.73 -0.68
C ILE A 171 11.83 -2.66 0.83
N ASP A 172 13.07 -2.77 1.31
CA ASP A 172 13.42 -2.55 2.71
C ASP A 172 14.26 -1.27 2.83
N ASP A 173 13.61 -0.23 3.35
CA ASP A 173 14.16 1.11 3.56
C ASP A 173 14.35 1.45 5.04
N HIS A 174 14.46 0.45 5.89
CA HIS A 174 14.91 0.71 7.26
C HIS A 174 16.33 1.28 7.25
N LEU A 175 16.58 2.24 8.13
CA LEU A 175 17.95 2.71 8.35
C LEU A 175 18.87 1.56 8.73
N GLU A 176 20.13 1.62 8.35
CA GLU A 176 21.12 0.57 8.67
C GLU A 176 21.18 0.26 10.16
N SER A 177 21.01 1.28 11.00
CA SER A 177 21.00 1.14 12.46
C SER A 177 19.67 0.63 13.03
N CYS A 178 18.62 0.46 12.21
CA CYS A 178 17.30 0.06 12.67
C CYS A 178 17.25 -1.45 12.98
N PRO A 179 16.81 -1.87 14.19
CA PRO A 179 16.73 -3.29 14.55
C PRO A 179 15.67 -4.05 13.73
N PHE A 180 14.74 -3.33 13.09
CA PHE A 180 13.66 -3.93 12.27
C PHE A 180 14.06 -4.14 10.80
N ARG A 181 15.26 -3.70 10.39
CA ARG A 181 15.80 -4.00 9.06
C ARG A 181 15.90 -5.51 8.84
N SER A 182 15.57 -5.99 7.66
CA SER A 182 15.52 -7.43 7.35
C SER A 182 16.84 -8.16 7.67
N THR A 183 17.98 -7.50 7.48
CA THR A 183 19.31 -8.04 7.81
C THR A 183 19.63 -8.06 9.31
N ASN A 184 18.87 -7.36 10.15
CA ASN A 184 19.08 -7.23 11.58
C ASN A 184 18.06 -8.01 12.41
N ARG A 185 17.13 -8.73 11.77
CA ARG A 185 16.01 -9.46 12.43
C ARG A 185 16.39 -10.87 12.92
N PHE A 186 17.66 -11.22 12.92
CA PHE A 186 18.18 -12.54 13.35
C PHE A 186 18.90 -12.45 14.68
#